data_31eba4f5dd07df8f0f462ae65d5b03ed
#
_entry.id   31eba4f5dd07df8f0f462ae65d5b03ed
#
_cell.length_a   1.000
_cell.length_b   1.000
_cell.length_c   1.000
_cell.angle_alpha   90.00
_cell.angle_beta   90.00
_cell.angle_gamma   90.00
#
_symmetry.space_group_name_H-M   'P 1'
#
loop_
_entity.id
_entity.type
_entity.pdbx_description
1 polymer ?
#
loop_
_entity_poly.entity_id
_entity_poly.type
_entity_poly.pdbx_seq_one_letter_code
_entity_poly.pdbx_strand_id
1 'polypeptide(L)'
;MNIKTVTVIGVTGTMGANVAGIFASFGDAKVYCVGRDIEKVKKTIPRIVKSVKADAIAKNLVPADFSMLETCVSQSDLVFESSKEDIGVKKEIAGQVGKALQPHAVSCTGSSGLSITEIANCYPDGLKEHFFGVHMFNPPYSMSLCELTPTAFSDRKMQAELKEYLSKKLIRTVVEVKDSPAFLGNRIGFQFINEALRYAERFKDNGGIDYIDAILGSFTGRSMAPLTTSDFVGLDVHKAIVDNIYENTHDYAHETFVLPEFVQKLIEQKKLGRKTGGGLYQRVKYENGLVRQTVLDINTGLYRDVIPYVFPFADKMKKYIAEGDYQKAFERLVNNHSLEAEICRYFLLDYIVYSLYATKEVGYTIEAADDVMATGFNWCPPLAMYQALSTVADVPTLIRENLPNVCKKVNIDELLAEVKPSKYDYRLYFKSGR
;
A
#
# COMPACT_ATOMS: atom_id res chain seq x y z
N MET A 1 -1.76 -27.02 -3.30
CA MET A 1 -1.91 -27.02 -1.80
C MET A 1 -3.37 -27.19 -1.41
N ASN A 2 -3.70 -28.09 -0.47
CA ASN A 2 -5.08 -28.30 0.02
C ASN A 2 -5.17 -27.77 1.45
N ILE A 3 -5.57 -26.53 1.64
CA ILE A 3 -5.65 -25.84 2.93
C ILE A 3 -7.08 -25.89 3.43
N LYS A 4 -7.32 -26.63 4.51
CA LYS A 4 -8.61 -26.80 5.19
C LYS A 4 -8.65 -26.17 6.58
N THR A 5 -7.50 -26.11 7.24
CA THR A 5 -7.37 -25.55 8.59
C THR A 5 -6.26 -24.49 8.61
N VAL A 6 -6.60 -23.32 9.13
CA VAL A 6 -5.68 -22.17 9.20
C VAL A 6 -5.62 -21.66 10.65
N THR A 7 -4.42 -21.33 11.12
CA THR A 7 -4.25 -20.53 12.34
C THR A 7 -3.91 -19.10 11.97
N VAL A 8 -4.72 -18.13 12.41
CA VAL A 8 -4.43 -16.69 12.26
C VAL A 8 -4.06 -16.11 13.62
N ILE A 9 -2.82 -15.66 13.75
CA ILE A 9 -2.27 -15.05 14.97
C ILE A 9 -2.40 -13.53 14.87
N GLY A 10 -2.84 -12.88 15.95
CA GLY A 10 -3.07 -11.42 15.97
C GLY A 10 -4.45 -10.99 15.47
N VAL A 11 -5.43 -11.87 15.54
CA VAL A 11 -6.81 -11.67 15.03
C VAL A 11 -7.53 -10.46 15.63
N THR A 12 -7.12 -9.97 16.80
CA THR A 12 -7.72 -8.77 17.42
C THR A 12 -7.34 -7.46 16.73
N GLY A 13 -6.28 -7.47 15.90
CA GLY A 13 -5.89 -6.38 15.01
C GLY A 13 -6.75 -6.31 13.74
N THR A 14 -6.76 -5.16 13.07
CA THR A 14 -7.58 -4.94 11.87
C THR A 14 -7.22 -5.93 10.74
N MET A 15 -5.92 -6.08 10.43
CA MET A 15 -5.49 -6.99 9.36
C MET A 15 -5.72 -8.46 9.73
N GLY A 16 -5.35 -8.88 10.93
CA GLY A 16 -5.56 -10.25 11.37
C GLY A 16 -7.05 -10.66 11.35
N ALA A 17 -7.96 -9.75 11.77
CA ALA A 17 -9.40 -9.98 11.67
C ALA A 17 -9.86 -10.15 10.21
N ASN A 18 -9.42 -9.25 9.32
CA ASN A 18 -9.81 -9.29 7.91
C ASN A 18 -9.27 -10.54 7.21
N VAL A 19 -8.02 -10.91 7.47
CA VAL A 19 -7.38 -12.10 6.90
C VAL A 19 -8.05 -13.39 7.39
N ALA A 20 -8.41 -13.47 8.68
CA ALA A 20 -9.20 -14.59 9.20
C ALA A 20 -10.54 -14.72 8.46
N GLY A 21 -11.21 -13.61 8.18
CA GLY A 21 -12.42 -13.58 7.37
C GLY A 21 -12.21 -14.05 5.92
N ILE A 22 -11.08 -13.69 5.28
CA ILE A 22 -10.75 -14.17 3.92
C ILE A 22 -10.53 -15.68 3.92
N PHE A 23 -9.76 -16.23 4.84
CA PHE A 23 -9.55 -17.67 4.90
C PHE A 23 -10.85 -18.43 5.21
N ALA A 24 -11.71 -17.91 6.10
CA ALA A 24 -12.98 -18.53 6.43
C ALA A 24 -14.03 -18.46 5.32
N SER A 25 -13.98 -17.40 4.47
CA SER A 25 -14.93 -17.18 3.37
C SER A 25 -14.43 -17.75 2.05
N PHE A 26 -13.46 -17.07 1.39
CA PHE A 26 -12.92 -17.52 0.11
C PHE A 26 -12.18 -18.86 0.24
N GLY A 27 -11.43 -19.04 1.32
CA GLY A 27 -10.71 -20.27 1.62
C GLY A 27 -11.61 -21.45 1.95
N ASP A 28 -12.81 -21.19 2.47
CA ASP A 28 -13.70 -22.19 3.06
C ASP A 28 -12.97 -23.05 4.12
N ALA A 29 -12.08 -22.41 4.88
CA ALA A 29 -11.22 -23.05 5.85
C ALA A 29 -11.78 -22.89 7.28
N LYS A 30 -11.54 -23.88 8.14
CA LYS A 30 -11.63 -23.72 9.59
C LYS A 30 -10.49 -22.81 10.03
N VAL A 31 -10.79 -21.74 10.78
CA VAL A 31 -9.78 -20.75 11.19
C VAL A 31 -9.71 -20.67 12.71
N TYR A 32 -8.58 -21.07 13.27
CA TYR A 32 -8.24 -20.78 14.66
C TYR A 32 -7.84 -19.30 14.76
N CYS A 33 -8.66 -18.53 15.47
CA CYS A 33 -8.50 -17.10 15.68
C CYS A 33 -7.69 -16.87 16.96
N VAL A 34 -6.38 -16.68 16.87
CA VAL A 34 -5.48 -16.59 18.02
C VAL A 34 -5.21 -15.13 18.40
N GLY A 35 -5.40 -14.80 19.67
CA GLY A 35 -5.08 -13.50 20.26
C GLY A 35 -4.56 -13.64 21.69
N ARG A 36 -4.07 -12.55 22.30
CA ARG A 36 -3.55 -12.58 23.67
C ARG A 36 -4.63 -12.73 24.75
N ASP A 37 -5.87 -12.40 24.42
CA ASP A 37 -7.01 -12.36 25.33
C ASP A 37 -8.20 -13.01 24.62
N ILE A 38 -8.63 -14.16 25.13
CA ILE A 38 -9.72 -14.97 24.56
C ILE A 38 -11.04 -14.19 24.48
N GLU A 39 -11.34 -13.35 25.46
CA GLU A 39 -12.60 -12.60 25.48
C GLU A 39 -12.59 -11.48 24.41
N LYS A 40 -11.42 -10.88 24.15
CA LYS A 40 -11.27 -9.94 23.02
C LYS A 40 -11.40 -10.65 21.69
N VAL A 41 -10.87 -11.87 21.57
CA VAL A 41 -11.01 -12.69 20.36
C VAL A 41 -12.49 -13.02 20.12
N LYS A 42 -13.21 -13.51 21.13
CA LYS A 42 -14.66 -13.79 21.03
C LYS A 42 -15.46 -12.57 20.58
N LYS A 43 -15.13 -11.36 21.08
CA LYS A 43 -15.75 -10.10 20.66
C LYS A 43 -15.37 -9.68 19.24
N THR A 44 -14.24 -10.16 18.71
CA THR A 44 -13.78 -9.84 17.36
C THR A 44 -14.50 -10.68 16.30
N ILE A 45 -14.86 -11.92 16.58
CA ILE A 45 -15.52 -12.84 15.63
C ILE A 45 -16.80 -12.24 15.02
N PRO A 46 -17.76 -11.68 15.75
CA PRO A 46 -18.94 -11.03 15.15
C PRO A 46 -18.57 -9.86 14.20
N ARG A 47 -17.47 -9.15 14.48
CA ARG A 47 -16.97 -8.08 13.61
C ARG A 47 -16.42 -8.64 12.31
N ILE A 48 -15.71 -9.78 12.35
CA ILE A 48 -15.23 -10.48 11.15
C ILE A 48 -16.42 -10.89 10.28
N VAL A 49 -17.41 -11.57 10.86
CA VAL A 49 -18.62 -12.00 10.15
C VAL A 49 -19.33 -10.82 9.50
N LYS A 50 -19.51 -9.72 10.24
CA LYS A 50 -20.11 -8.48 9.71
C LYS A 50 -19.31 -7.87 8.57
N SER A 51 -17.97 -7.89 8.62
CA SER A 51 -17.12 -7.31 7.56
C SER A 51 -17.15 -8.12 6.27
N VAL A 52 -17.26 -9.45 6.37
CA VAL A 52 -17.43 -10.37 5.23
C VAL A 52 -18.85 -10.31 4.66
N LYS A 53 -19.84 -9.89 5.47
CA LYS A 53 -21.27 -9.92 5.11
C LYS A 53 -21.79 -11.32 4.79
N ALA A 54 -21.28 -12.34 5.50
CA ALA A 54 -21.65 -13.74 5.30
C ALA A 54 -21.71 -14.46 6.65
N ASP A 55 -22.92 -14.63 7.20
CA ASP A 55 -23.12 -15.26 8.52
C ASP A 55 -22.67 -16.73 8.56
N ALA A 56 -22.70 -17.40 7.42
CA ALA A 56 -22.30 -18.80 7.29
C ALA A 56 -20.85 -19.09 7.72
N ILE A 57 -19.95 -18.07 7.65
CA ILE A 57 -18.55 -18.27 8.06
C ILE A 57 -18.36 -18.36 9.58
N ALA A 58 -19.36 -17.96 10.39
CA ALA A 58 -19.24 -17.96 11.85
C ALA A 58 -18.84 -19.34 12.41
N LYS A 59 -19.35 -20.42 11.83
CA LYS A 59 -19.03 -21.80 12.20
C LYS A 59 -17.57 -22.20 11.92
N ASN A 60 -16.91 -21.49 11.02
CA ASN A 60 -15.52 -21.73 10.62
C ASN A 60 -14.52 -21.00 11.53
N LEU A 61 -14.97 -20.04 12.35
CA LEU A 61 -14.10 -19.19 13.18
C LEU A 61 -14.07 -19.72 14.61
N VAL A 62 -12.92 -20.24 15.03
CA VAL A 62 -12.73 -20.85 16.36
C VAL A 62 -11.86 -19.93 17.21
N PRO A 63 -12.39 -19.36 18.32
CA PRO A 63 -11.59 -18.51 19.19
C PRO A 63 -10.53 -19.30 19.96
N ALA A 64 -9.33 -18.76 20.03
CA ALA A 64 -8.21 -19.31 20.79
C ALA A 64 -7.33 -18.19 21.37
N ASP A 65 -6.52 -18.50 22.35
CA ASP A 65 -5.47 -17.64 22.87
C ASP A 65 -4.09 -18.31 22.76
N PHE A 66 -3.05 -17.62 23.21
CA PHE A 66 -1.68 -18.11 23.09
C PHE A 66 -1.41 -19.38 23.92
N SER A 67 -2.22 -19.70 24.93
CA SER A 67 -2.08 -20.99 25.66
C SER A 67 -2.44 -22.20 24.79
N MET A 68 -3.24 -21.96 23.75
CA MET A 68 -3.68 -22.97 22.77
C MET A 68 -2.85 -22.96 21.49
N LEU A 69 -1.84 -22.07 21.36
CA LEU A 69 -1.11 -21.83 20.11
C LEU A 69 -0.50 -23.11 19.54
N GLU A 70 0.18 -23.90 20.35
CA GLU A 70 0.82 -25.14 19.92
C GLU A 70 -0.22 -26.13 19.32
N THR A 71 -1.35 -26.31 20.00
CA THR A 71 -2.45 -27.16 19.53
C THR A 71 -3.04 -26.63 18.21
N CYS A 72 -3.26 -25.31 18.10
CA CYS A 72 -3.78 -24.70 16.87
C CYS A 72 -2.84 -24.89 15.70
N VAL A 73 -1.53 -24.62 15.90
CA VAL A 73 -0.51 -24.74 14.87
C VAL A 73 -0.35 -26.18 14.41
N SER A 74 -0.27 -27.15 15.34
CA SER A 74 -0.09 -28.57 14.98
C SER A 74 -1.25 -29.19 14.20
N GLN A 75 -2.43 -28.56 14.20
CA GLN A 75 -3.62 -28.97 13.46
C GLN A 75 -3.83 -28.18 12.15
N SER A 76 -2.94 -27.24 11.83
CA SER A 76 -3.13 -26.32 10.71
C SER A 76 -2.32 -26.72 9.48
N ASP A 77 -2.92 -26.54 8.29
CA ASP A 77 -2.24 -26.63 7.00
C ASP A 77 -1.52 -25.32 6.67
N LEU A 78 -1.99 -24.20 7.25
CA LEU A 78 -1.37 -22.88 7.09
C LEU A 78 -1.45 -22.09 8.40
N VAL A 79 -0.33 -21.43 8.73
CA VAL A 79 -0.27 -20.44 9.82
C VAL A 79 -0.06 -19.07 9.24
N PHE A 80 -0.86 -18.07 9.64
CA PHE A 80 -0.72 -16.68 9.22
C PHE A 80 -0.52 -15.78 10.44
N GLU A 81 0.63 -15.13 10.52
CA GLU A 81 0.97 -14.21 11.59
C GLU A 81 0.68 -12.76 11.17
N SER A 82 -0.08 -12.03 11.99
CA SER A 82 -0.44 -10.62 11.84
C SER A 82 -0.41 -9.87 13.17
N SER A 83 0.69 -10.00 13.89
CA SER A 83 0.94 -9.28 15.15
C SER A 83 1.44 -7.85 14.90
N LYS A 84 1.88 -7.18 15.97
CA LYS A 84 2.52 -5.87 15.87
C LYS A 84 3.72 -5.93 14.92
N GLU A 85 3.91 -4.86 14.13
CA GLU A 85 5.06 -4.71 13.24
C GLU A 85 6.32 -4.38 14.07
N ASP A 86 6.90 -5.42 14.64
CA ASP A 86 8.06 -5.39 15.53
C ASP A 86 8.84 -6.69 15.34
N ILE A 87 10.09 -6.59 14.93
CA ILE A 87 10.92 -7.75 14.57
C ILE A 87 11.12 -8.73 15.73
N GLY A 88 11.27 -8.21 16.96
CA GLY A 88 11.43 -9.04 18.15
C GLY A 88 10.18 -9.87 18.45
N VAL A 89 9.00 -9.23 18.39
CA VAL A 89 7.71 -9.93 18.58
C VAL A 89 7.49 -10.99 17.50
N LYS A 90 7.77 -10.67 16.25
CA LYS A 90 7.60 -11.63 15.14
C LYS A 90 8.55 -12.80 15.24
N LYS A 91 9.81 -12.58 15.62
CA LYS A 91 10.81 -13.63 15.87
C LYS A 91 10.39 -14.56 17.03
N GLU A 92 9.88 -14.00 18.12
CA GLU A 92 9.36 -14.78 19.24
C GLU A 92 8.22 -15.71 18.82
N ILE A 93 7.22 -15.14 18.10
CA ILE A 93 6.08 -15.93 17.58
C ILE A 93 6.57 -16.99 16.58
N ALA A 94 7.48 -16.64 15.68
CA ALA A 94 8.06 -17.58 14.71
C ALA A 94 8.74 -18.78 15.40
N GLY A 95 9.49 -18.52 16.48
CA GLY A 95 10.10 -19.59 17.28
C GLY A 95 9.07 -20.51 17.97
N GLN A 96 7.94 -19.95 18.42
CA GLN A 96 6.84 -20.77 18.99
C GLN A 96 6.12 -21.57 17.91
N VAL A 97 5.80 -20.96 16.78
CA VAL A 97 5.15 -21.62 15.62
C VAL A 97 6.04 -22.73 15.07
N GLY A 98 7.33 -22.47 14.90
CA GLY A 98 8.28 -23.44 14.35
C GLY A 98 8.41 -24.74 15.15
N LYS A 99 8.16 -24.70 16.47
CA LYS A 99 8.16 -25.92 17.33
C LYS A 99 6.98 -26.85 17.08
N ALA A 100 5.86 -26.31 16.61
CA ALA A 100 4.60 -27.07 16.45
C ALA A 100 4.20 -27.24 14.97
N LEU A 101 4.87 -26.53 14.04
CA LEU A 101 4.53 -26.58 12.63
C LEU A 101 4.77 -27.99 12.06
N GLN A 102 3.78 -28.50 11.35
CA GLN A 102 3.88 -29.82 10.73
C GLN A 102 4.67 -29.76 9.41
N PRO A 103 5.34 -30.85 9.01
CA PRO A 103 6.15 -30.88 7.78
C PRO A 103 5.39 -30.62 6.46
N HIS A 104 4.08 -30.73 6.46
CA HIS A 104 3.24 -30.44 5.28
C HIS A 104 2.69 -29.01 5.29
N ALA A 105 2.77 -28.33 6.43
CA ALA A 105 2.16 -27.04 6.63
C ALA A 105 3.05 -25.89 6.15
N VAL A 106 2.42 -24.77 5.75
CA VAL A 106 3.11 -23.54 5.39
C VAL A 106 2.86 -22.46 6.46
N SER A 107 3.89 -21.66 6.74
CA SER A 107 3.80 -20.54 7.67
C SER A 107 4.06 -19.23 6.94
N CYS A 108 3.25 -18.21 7.24
CA CYS A 108 3.31 -16.91 6.59
C CYS A 108 3.29 -15.77 7.63
N THR A 109 4.00 -14.69 7.32
CA THR A 109 3.84 -13.43 8.05
C THR A 109 3.22 -12.36 7.15
N GLY A 110 2.28 -11.58 7.70
CA GLY A 110 1.70 -10.40 7.07
C GLY A 110 2.50 -9.13 7.35
N SER A 111 3.81 -9.23 7.57
CA SER A 111 4.69 -8.06 7.74
C SER A 111 4.59 -7.12 6.56
N SER A 112 4.66 -5.81 6.81
CA SER A 112 4.56 -4.75 5.80
C SER A 112 5.93 -4.25 5.32
N GLY A 113 7.05 -4.85 5.82
CA GLY A 113 8.36 -4.41 5.36
C GLY A 113 9.55 -4.80 6.24
N LEU A 114 9.34 -5.64 7.26
CA LEU A 114 10.43 -6.25 8.01
C LEU A 114 11.03 -7.40 7.20
N SER A 115 12.30 -7.71 7.45
CA SER A 115 13.00 -8.82 6.76
C SER A 115 12.32 -10.16 7.03
N ILE A 116 11.81 -10.78 5.99
CA ILE A 116 11.17 -12.09 6.03
C ILE A 116 12.22 -13.16 6.32
N THR A 117 13.42 -13.02 5.77
CA THR A 117 14.56 -13.91 5.99
C THR A 117 15.01 -13.93 7.45
N GLU A 118 15.02 -12.77 8.11
CA GLU A 118 15.35 -12.70 9.55
C GLU A 118 14.34 -13.45 10.42
N ILE A 119 13.06 -13.37 10.09
CA ILE A 119 12.00 -14.09 10.80
C ILE A 119 12.11 -15.58 10.52
N ALA A 120 12.35 -15.97 9.26
CA ALA A 120 12.54 -17.37 8.86
C ALA A 120 13.65 -18.09 9.63
N ASN A 121 14.73 -17.37 10.00
CA ASN A 121 15.83 -17.93 10.78
C ASN A 121 15.43 -18.41 12.18
N CYS A 122 14.26 -18.06 12.68
CA CYS A 122 13.74 -18.54 13.96
C CYS A 122 13.03 -19.90 13.86
N TYR A 123 12.83 -20.42 12.64
CA TYR A 123 12.28 -21.75 12.43
C TYR A 123 13.38 -22.81 12.52
N PRO A 124 13.07 -24.06 12.96
CA PRO A 124 13.98 -25.18 12.88
C PRO A 124 14.46 -25.46 11.45
N ASP A 125 15.63 -26.05 11.31
CA ASP A 125 16.10 -26.53 10.01
C ASP A 125 15.11 -27.54 9.42
N GLY A 126 14.86 -27.45 8.12
CA GLY A 126 13.83 -28.24 7.43
C GLY A 126 12.42 -27.65 7.49
N LEU A 127 12.21 -26.56 8.27
CA LEU A 127 10.94 -25.81 8.29
C LEU A 127 11.09 -24.33 7.85
N LYS A 128 12.33 -23.83 7.74
CA LYS A 128 12.61 -22.49 7.18
C LYS A 128 12.13 -22.37 5.74
N GLU A 129 12.18 -23.48 4.99
CA GLU A 129 11.76 -23.57 3.59
C GLU A 129 10.24 -23.38 3.42
N HIS A 130 9.47 -23.55 4.50
CA HIS A 130 8.01 -23.44 4.53
C HIS A 130 7.52 -22.05 4.96
N PHE A 131 8.43 -21.08 5.15
CA PHE A 131 8.09 -19.74 5.62
C PHE A 131 8.14 -18.71 4.51
N PHE A 132 7.10 -17.85 4.43
CA PHE A 132 6.93 -16.82 3.40
C PHE A 132 6.38 -15.51 3.97
N GLY A 133 6.76 -14.39 3.36
CA GLY A 133 6.02 -13.14 3.49
C GLY A 133 4.75 -13.19 2.62
N VAL A 134 3.61 -12.83 3.19
CA VAL A 134 2.33 -12.74 2.48
C VAL A 134 1.65 -11.43 2.88
N HIS A 135 2.05 -10.35 2.23
CA HIS A 135 1.60 -9.00 2.55
C HIS A 135 0.33 -8.64 1.78
N MET A 136 -0.78 -8.47 2.51
CA MET A 136 -2.07 -8.04 1.96
C MET A 136 -2.36 -6.58 2.33
N PHE A 137 -3.01 -5.85 1.43
CA PHE A 137 -3.34 -4.43 1.60
C PHE A 137 -4.71 -4.23 2.24
N ASN A 138 -4.86 -3.17 3.05
CA ASN A 138 -6.08 -2.88 3.81
C ASN A 138 -6.99 -1.90 3.04
N PRO A 139 -8.29 -2.18 2.91
CA PRO A 139 -9.01 -3.37 3.34
C PRO A 139 -8.90 -4.50 2.29
N PRO A 140 -8.52 -5.72 2.70
CA PRO A 140 -8.20 -6.79 1.75
C PRO A 140 -9.41 -7.34 0.99
N TYR A 141 -10.63 -6.97 1.36
CA TYR A 141 -11.85 -7.29 0.60
C TYR A 141 -12.00 -6.46 -0.68
N SER A 142 -11.44 -5.27 -0.73
CA SER A 142 -11.47 -4.37 -1.90
C SER A 142 -10.10 -4.20 -2.56
N MET A 143 -9.02 -4.40 -1.81
CA MET A 143 -7.64 -4.39 -2.31
C MET A 143 -7.19 -5.85 -2.51
N SER A 144 -7.12 -6.29 -3.77
CA SER A 144 -6.79 -7.68 -4.07
C SER A 144 -5.30 -7.99 -4.06
N LEU A 145 -4.43 -6.98 -3.93
CA LEU A 145 -2.98 -7.19 -3.90
C LEU A 145 -2.55 -8.10 -2.76
N CYS A 146 -1.65 -9.00 -3.10
CA CYS A 146 -0.93 -9.85 -2.19
C CYS A 146 0.54 -9.96 -2.66
N GLU A 147 1.46 -9.31 -1.97
CA GLU A 147 2.88 -9.46 -2.24
C GLU A 147 3.35 -10.76 -1.57
N LEU A 148 3.91 -11.66 -2.38
CA LEU A 148 4.49 -12.94 -1.93
C LEU A 148 6.01 -12.80 -1.92
N THR A 149 6.59 -12.88 -0.74
CA THR A 149 8.03 -12.73 -0.52
C THR A 149 8.64 -14.06 -0.10
N PRO A 150 9.35 -14.76 -1.00
CA PRO A 150 10.16 -15.90 -0.62
C PRO A 150 11.42 -15.45 0.12
N THR A 151 12.01 -16.36 0.88
CA THR A 151 13.33 -16.21 1.50
C THR A 151 14.39 -16.96 0.71
N ALA A 152 15.65 -16.82 1.11
CA ALA A 152 16.75 -17.61 0.54
C ALA A 152 16.60 -19.14 0.79
N PHE A 153 15.75 -19.51 1.76
CA PHE A 153 15.49 -20.91 2.13
C PHE A 153 14.28 -21.50 1.42
N SER A 154 13.38 -20.68 0.88
CA SER A 154 12.03 -21.07 0.44
C SER A 154 12.02 -22.22 -0.57
N ASP A 155 11.23 -23.26 -0.30
CA ASP A 155 10.96 -24.34 -1.25
C ASP A 155 10.15 -23.81 -2.45
N ARG A 156 10.70 -23.99 -3.64
CA ARG A 156 10.13 -23.46 -4.89
C ARG A 156 8.78 -24.09 -5.25
N LYS A 157 8.59 -25.38 -4.94
CA LYS A 157 7.33 -26.06 -5.21
C LYS A 157 6.25 -25.54 -4.26
N MET A 158 6.57 -25.43 -2.98
CA MET A 158 5.64 -24.88 -1.98
C MET A 158 5.29 -23.42 -2.28
N GLN A 159 6.26 -22.60 -2.71
CA GLN A 159 6.02 -21.23 -3.18
C GLN A 159 5.00 -21.19 -4.33
N ALA A 160 5.19 -22.03 -5.35
CA ALA A 160 4.27 -22.09 -6.49
C ALA A 160 2.86 -22.54 -6.09
N GLU A 161 2.76 -23.55 -5.22
CA GLU A 161 1.47 -24.02 -4.71
C GLU A 161 0.78 -22.97 -3.82
N LEU A 162 1.52 -22.25 -2.99
CA LEU A 162 1.00 -21.14 -2.18
C LEU A 162 0.51 -20.00 -3.08
N LYS A 163 1.28 -19.60 -4.09
CA LYS A 163 0.89 -18.61 -5.10
C LYS A 163 -0.41 -19.01 -5.79
N GLU A 164 -0.54 -20.27 -6.20
CA GLU A 164 -1.76 -20.78 -6.81
C GLU A 164 -2.97 -20.73 -5.85
N TYR A 165 -2.79 -21.13 -4.59
CA TYR A 165 -3.83 -21.05 -3.56
C TYR A 165 -4.27 -19.60 -3.31
N LEU A 166 -3.34 -18.69 -3.12
CA LEU A 166 -3.64 -17.26 -2.91
C LEU A 166 -4.37 -16.66 -4.11
N SER A 167 -3.95 -16.98 -5.33
CA SER A 167 -4.54 -16.38 -6.54
C SER A 167 -5.88 -17.02 -6.91
N LYS A 168 -5.98 -18.35 -6.95
CA LYS A 168 -7.19 -19.04 -7.43
C LYS A 168 -8.24 -19.23 -6.34
N LYS A 169 -7.84 -19.59 -5.12
CA LYS A 169 -8.77 -19.86 -4.04
C LYS A 169 -9.16 -18.59 -3.27
N LEU A 170 -8.16 -17.76 -2.91
CA LEU A 170 -8.42 -16.51 -2.18
C LEU A 170 -8.67 -15.31 -3.10
N ILE A 171 -8.60 -15.50 -4.43
CA ILE A 171 -8.86 -14.45 -5.45
C ILE A 171 -7.96 -13.23 -5.23
N ARG A 172 -6.66 -13.47 -5.01
CA ARG A 172 -5.66 -12.40 -4.84
C ARG A 172 -4.91 -12.14 -6.15
N THR A 173 -4.55 -10.89 -6.39
CA THR A 173 -3.51 -10.55 -7.37
C THR A 173 -2.18 -10.76 -6.69
N VAL A 174 -1.55 -11.89 -6.96
CA VAL A 174 -0.28 -12.26 -6.30
C VAL A 174 0.89 -11.74 -7.10
N VAL A 175 1.67 -10.87 -6.47
CA VAL A 175 2.93 -10.33 -7.02
C VAL A 175 4.09 -10.88 -6.20
N GLU A 176 5.00 -11.60 -6.85
CA GLU A 176 6.22 -12.06 -6.22
C GLU A 176 7.22 -10.91 -6.13
N VAL A 177 7.76 -10.70 -4.93
CA VAL A 177 8.73 -9.64 -4.63
C VAL A 177 9.91 -10.18 -3.82
N LYS A 178 11.06 -9.55 -3.94
CA LYS A 178 12.23 -9.86 -3.12
C LYS A 178 12.02 -9.37 -1.68
N ASP A 179 12.72 -10.00 -0.74
CA ASP A 179 12.78 -9.54 0.66
C ASP A 179 13.54 -8.21 0.73
N SER A 180 12.79 -7.14 0.74
CA SER A 180 13.30 -5.77 0.68
C SER A 180 12.43 -4.87 1.58
N PRO A 181 13.02 -3.81 2.18
CA PRO A 181 12.28 -2.88 3.04
C PRO A 181 11.02 -2.33 2.36
N ALA A 182 9.89 -2.45 3.03
CA ALA A 182 8.56 -2.02 2.58
C ALA A 182 8.06 -2.69 1.27
N PHE A 183 8.75 -3.69 0.76
CA PHE A 183 8.45 -4.40 -0.48
C PHE A 183 8.31 -3.47 -1.70
N LEU A 184 7.41 -3.75 -2.65
CA LEU A 184 7.28 -2.96 -3.87
C LEU A 184 6.16 -1.92 -3.78
N GLY A 185 4.96 -2.33 -3.40
CA GLY A 185 3.80 -1.45 -3.41
C GLY A 185 3.93 -0.26 -2.47
N ASN A 186 4.35 -0.51 -1.22
CA ASN A 186 4.58 0.56 -0.26
C ASN A 186 5.76 1.45 -0.68
N ARG A 187 6.83 0.88 -1.23
CA ARG A 187 7.99 1.65 -1.70
C ARG A 187 7.58 2.67 -2.77
N ILE A 188 6.83 2.25 -3.78
CA ILE A 188 6.33 3.15 -4.84
C ILE A 188 5.32 4.15 -4.27
N GLY A 189 4.31 3.68 -3.54
CA GLY A 189 3.23 4.53 -3.05
C GLY A 189 3.71 5.60 -2.08
N PHE A 190 4.59 5.23 -1.15
CA PHE A 190 5.07 6.17 -0.13
C PHE A 190 6.19 7.08 -0.61
N GLN A 191 6.94 6.72 -1.64
CA GLN A 191 7.82 7.68 -2.34
C GLN A 191 6.99 8.85 -2.86
N PHE A 192 5.92 8.57 -3.62
CA PHE A 192 5.05 9.59 -4.18
C PHE A 192 4.35 10.43 -3.09
N ILE A 193 3.79 9.78 -2.06
CA ILE A 193 3.03 10.46 -1.01
C ILE A 193 3.96 11.33 -0.15
N ASN A 194 5.15 10.84 0.19
CA ASN A 194 6.09 11.61 1.00
C ASN A 194 6.68 12.79 0.23
N GLU A 195 6.97 12.62 -1.06
CA GLU A 195 7.38 13.74 -1.92
C GLU A 195 6.28 14.80 -2.01
N ALA A 196 4.99 14.39 -2.05
CA ALA A 196 3.88 15.33 -2.00
C ALA A 196 3.80 16.10 -0.66
N LEU A 197 4.14 15.46 0.48
CA LEU A 197 4.28 16.15 1.78
C LEU A 197 5.41 17.18 1.76
N ARG A 198 6.55 16.85 1.16
CA ARG A 198 7.68 17.77 1.01
C ARG A 198 7.33 18.95 0.11
N TYR A 199 6.56 18.71 -0.95
CA TYR A 199 6.04 19.78 -1.80
C TYR A 199 5.02 20.64 -1.06
N ALA A 200 4.16 20.07 -0.21
CA ALA A 200 3.27 20.85 0.64
C ALA A 200 4.05 21.78 1.59
N GLU A 201 5.14 21.32 2.18
CA GLU A 201 6.03 22.17 2.99
C GLU A 201 6.70 23.26 2.15
N ARG A 202 7.22 22.92 0.97
CA ARG A 202 7.84 23.86 0.03
C ARG A 202 6.88 24.95 -0.43
N PHE A 203 5.62 24.61 -0.67
CA PHE A 203 4.56 25.51 -1.15
C PHE A 203 3.58 25.93 -0.04
N LYS A 204 4.03 25.97 1.22
CA LYS A 204 3.20 26.33 2.36
C LYS A 204 2.56 27.71 2.25
N ASP A 205 3.25 28.66 1.60
CA ASP A 205 2.75 30.02 1.38
C ASP A 205 1.69 30.08 0.27
N ASN A 206 1.58 29.06 -0.57
CA ASN A 206 0.53 28.88 -1.58
C ASN A 206 -0.70 28.11 -1.05
N GLY A 207 -0.63 27.64 0.22
CA GLY A 207 -1.67 26.85 0.88
C GLY A 207 -1.19 25.47 1.34
N GLY A 208 -0.08 24.98 0.80
CA GLY A 208 0.56 23.74 1.26
C GLY A 208 -0.26 22.51 0.94
N ILE A 209 -0.92 21.94 1.96
CA ILE A 209 -1.56 20.61 1.91
C ILE A 209 -2.67 20.55 0.87
N ASP A 210 -3.69 21.39 0.97
CA ASP A 210 -4.83 21.40 0.05
C ASP A 210 -4.45 21.93 -1.35
N TYR A 211 -3.42 22.78 -1.46
CA TYR A 211 -2.87 23.21 -2.74
C TYR A 211 -2.28 22.02 -3.53
N ILE A 212 -1.44 21.22 -2.89
CA ILE A 212 -0.83 20.04 -3.54
C ILE A 212 -1.89 18.95 -3.82
N ASP A 213 -2.81 18.70 -2.90
CA ASP A 213 -3.90 17.74 -3.12
C ASP A 213 -4.83 18.19 -4.27
N ALA A 214 -5.01 19.50 -4.47
CA ALA A 214 -5.78 20.02 -5.60
C ALA A 214 -5.07 19.83 -6.94
N ILE A 215 -3.73 19.93 -6.98
CA ILE A 215 -2.90 19.67 -8.17
C ILE A 215 -2.87 18.17 -8.51
N LEU A 216 -2.85 17.30 -7.50
CA LEU A 216 -2.67 15.84 -7.63
C LEU A 216 -3.97 15.06 -7.34
N GLY A 217 -5.11 15.65 -7.63
CA GLY A 217 -6.43 15.04 -7.37
C GLY A 217 -6.76 13.84 -8.27
N SER A 218 -8.03 13.39 -8.19
CA SER A 218 -8.51 12.18 -8.88
C SER A 218 -8.37 12.20 -10.40
N PHE A 219 -8.30 13.38 -11.01
CA PHE A 219 -8.06 13.55 -12.43
C PHE A 219 -6.63 13.20 -12.88
N THR A 220 -5.74 12.85 -11.94
CA THR A 220 -4.36 12.40 -12.19
C THR A 220 -4.22 10.88 -12.08
N GLY A 221 -5.32 10.14 -12.11
CA GLY A 221 -5.32 8.68 -12.09
C GLY A 221 -5.26 8.06 -10.69
N ARG A 222 -5.78 8.74 -9.67
CA ARG A 222 -5.81 8.28 -8.28
C ARG A 222 -7.20 8.33 -7.68
N SER A 223 -7.55 7.35 -6.83
CA SER A 223 -8.85 7.35 -6.15
C SER A 223 -8.98 8.44 -5.07
N MET A 224 -7.86 8.81 -4.46
CA MET A 224 -7.72 9.90 -3.50
C MET A 224 -6.44 10.69 -3.79
N ALA A 225 -6.43 11.97 -3.45
CA ALA A 225 -5.24 12.79 -3.48
C ALA A 225 -4.19 12.29 -2.46
N PRO A 226 -2.89 12.51 -2.69
CA PRO A 226 -1.82 11.87 -1.92
C PRO A 226 -1.85 12.21 -0.44
N LEU A 227 -2.08 13.47 -0.07
CA LEU A 227 -2.05 13.88 1.34
C LEU A 227 -3.32 13.43 2.07
N THR A 228 -4.46 13.43 1.38
CA THR A 228 -5.68 12.77 1.87
C THR A 228 -5.45 11.26 2.08
N THR A 229 -4.66 10.62 1.23
CA THR A 229 -4.29 9.19 1.38
C THR A 229 -3.42 8.97 2.62
N SER A 230 -2.41 9.83 2.86
CA SER A 230 -1.57 9.78 4.06
C SER A 230 -2.41 9.88 5.34
N ASP A 231 -3.36 10.80 5.37
CA ASP A 231 -4.29 10.99 6.49
C ASP A 231 -5.23 9.79 6.71
N PHE A 232 -5.62 9.13 5.62
CA PHE A 232 -6.45 7.92 5.66
C PHE A 232 -5.69 6.71 6.21
N VAL A 233 -4.45 6.50 5.78
CA VAL A 233 -3.56 5.43 6.26
C VAL A 233 -3.18 5.65 7.72
N GLY A 234 -2.91 6.88 8.08
CA GLY A 234 -2.45 7.34 9.38
C GLY A 234 -0.98 7.72 9.38
N LEU A 235 -0.69 8.92 9.89
CA LEU A 235 0.64 9.53 9.85
C LEU A 235 1.72 8.72 10.59
N ASP A 236 1.35 8.00 11.63
CA ASP A 236 2.25 7.07 12.34
C ASP A 236 2.63 5.86 11.49
N VAL A 237 1.70 5.31 10.72
CA VAL A 237 1.97 4.22 9.77
C VAL A 237 2.81 4.73 8.61
N HIS A 238 2.47 5.92 8.08
CA HIS A 238 3.27 6.59 7.06
C HIS A 238 4.73 6.74 7.52
N LYS A 239 4.93 7.33 8.71
CA LYS A 239 6.27 7.50 9.31
C LYS A 239 7.02 6.17 9.39
N ALA A 240 6.40 5.13 9.95
CA ALA A 240 7.05 3.83 10.09
C ALA A 240 7.52 3.24 8.76
N ILE A 241 6.75 3.45 7.69
CA ILE A 241 7.10 2.95 6.34
C ILE A 241 8.27 3.77 5.77
N VAL A 242 8.19 5.10 5.79
CA VAL A 242 9.24 5.93 5.18
C VAL A 242 10.55 5.88 5.97
N ASP A 243 10.50 5.80 7.30
CA ASP A 243 11.69 5.61 8.14
C ASP A 243 12.37 4.27 7.80
N ASN A 244 11.60 3.19 7.72
CA ASN A 244 12.16 1.87 7.36
C ASN A 244 12.83 1.89 5.98
N ILE A 245 12.22 2.56 4.99
CA ILE A 245 12.82 2.69 3.66
C ILE A 245 14.09 3.56 3.74
N TYR A 246 14.03 4.70 4.39
CA TYR A 246 15.15 5.63 4.54
C TYR A 246 16.35 4.97 5.21
N GLU A 247 16.14 4.25 6.30
CA GLU A 247 17.21 3.61 7.07
C GLU A 247 17.85 2.42 6.33
N ASN A 248 17.09 1.73 5.46
CA ASN A 248 17.50 0.44 4.91
C ASN A 248 17.63 0.40 3.37
N THR A 249 17.46 1.54 2.67
CA THR A 249 17.65 1.63 1.22
C THR A 249 18.45 2.88 0.86
N HIS A 250 19.20 2.81 -0.26
CA HIS A 250 20.04 3.92 -0.74
C HIS A 250 19.87 4.10 -2.24
N ASP A 251 18.63 4.09 -2.73
CA ASP A 251 18.34 4.36 -4.13
C ASP A 251 18.44 5.86 -4.49
N TYR A 252 18.20 6.20 -5.75
CA TYR A 252 18.33 7.59 -6.20
C TYR A 252 17.34 8.55 -5.54
N ALA A 253 16.21 8.02 -5.07
CA ALA A 253 15.13 8.77 -4.43
C ALA A 253 15.21 8.78 -2.90
N HIS A 254 16.31 8.25 -2.30
CA HIS A 254 16.49 8.11 -0.85
C HIS A 254 16.04 9.34 -0.06
N GLU A 255 16.44 10.53 -0.47
CA GLU A 255 16.08 11.78 0.22
C GLU A 255 14.58 12.10 0.18
N THR A 256 13.81 11.49 -0.73
CA THR A 256 12.36 11.70 -0.77
C THR A 256 11.64 11.02 0.40
N PHE A 257 12.29 10.07 1.08
CA PHE A 257 11.74 9.38 2.24
C PHE A 257 11.96 10.11 3.58
N VAL A 258 12.65 11.25 3.58
CA VAL A 258 12.75 12.09 4.79
C VAL A 258 11.38 12.69 5.11
N LEU A 259 10.85 12.37 6.30
CA LEU A 259 9.54 12.87 6.73
C LEU A 259 9.64 14.37 7.08
N PRO A 260 8.76 15.26 6.55
CA PRO A 260 8.74 16.68 6.91
C PRO A 260 8.46 16.92 8.39
N GLU A 261 9.09 17.95 8.95
CA GLU A 261 9.01 18.27 10.39
C GLU A 261 7.58 18.55 10.87
N PHE A 262 6.76 19.20 10.05
CA PHE A 262 5.38 19.50 10.43
C PHE A 262 4.53 18.22 10.62
N VAL A 263 4.82 17.15 9.86
CA VAL A 263 4.17 15.85 10.02
C VAL A 263 4.63 15.20 11.32
N GLN A 264 5.91 15.28 11.62
CA GLN A 264 6.46 14.78 12.89
C GLN A 264 5.77 15.42 14.10
N LYS A 265 5.59 16.75 14.07
CA LYS A 265 4.86 17.49 15.11
C LYS A 265 3.42 17.03 15.28
N LEU A 266 2.72 16.71 14.19
CA LEU A 266 1.36 16.15 14.25
C LEU A 266 1.34 14.78 14.95
N ILE A 267 2.31 13.93 14.65
CA ILE A 267 2.42 12.59 15.28
C ILE A 267 2.67 12.72 16.78
N GLU A 268 3.59 13.60 17.21
CA GLU A 268 3.88 13.90 18.60
C GLU A 268 2.62 14.41 19.36
N GLN A 269 1.79 15.20 18.68
CA GLN A 269 0.50 15.67 19.19
C GLN A 269 -0.61 14.60 19.13
N LYS A 270 -0.33 13.38 18.69
CA LYS A 270 -1.30 12.29 18.47
C LYS A 270 -2.40 12.63 17.47
N LYS A 271 -2.15 13.56 16.57
CA LYS A 271 -2.98 13.89 15.42
C LYS A 271 -2.58 13.01 14.24
N LEU A 272 -3.07 11.78 14.24
CA LEU A 272 -2.62 10.72 13.34
C LEU A 272 -3.48 10.56 12.09
N GLY A 273 -4.30 11.54 11.77
CA GLY A 273 -5.20 11.52 10.63
C GLY A 273 -6.63 11.06 11.01
N ARG A 274 -7.31 10.45 10.04
CA ARG A 274 -8.73 10.08 10.16
C ARG A 274 -9.05 9.24 11.40
N LYS A 275 -8.17 8.35 11.80
CA LYS A 275 -8.37 7.45 12.94
C LYS A 275 -8.41 8.14 14.31
N THR A 276 -7.84 9.36 14.41
CA THR A 276 -7.85 10.19 15.63
C THR A 276 -8.71 11.43 15.49
N GLY A 277 -9.43 11.57 14.37
CA GLY A 277 -10.32 12.71 14.09
C GLY A 277 -9.61 13.96 13.58
N GLY A 278 -8.29 13.95 13.44
CA GLY A 278 -7.49 15.06 12.88
C GLY A 278 -6.05 14.63 12.58
N GLY A 279 -5.47 15.25 11.58
CA GLY A 279 -4.12 15.05 11.07
C GLY A 279 -3.79 16.19 10.11
N LEU A 280 -3.51 15.90 8.83
CA LEU A 280 -3.39 16.91 7.78
C LEU A 280 -4.72 17.62 7.56
N TYR A 281 -5.80 16.85 7.64
CA TYR A 281 -7.19 17.33 7.57
C TYR A 281 -7.92 17.01 8.87
N GLN A 282 -8.94 17.83 9.17
CA GLN A 282 -9.84 17.62 10.30
C GLN A 282 -11.30 17.83 9.86
N ARG A 283 -12.21 17.01 10.39
CA ARG A 283 -13.65 17.21 10.21
C ARG A 283 -14.22 17.86 11.47
N VAL A 284 -14.78 19.05 11.30
CA VAL A 284 -15.43 19.80 12.37
C VAL A 284 -16.94 19.71 12.18
N LYS A 285 -17.63 19.21 13.21
CA LYS A 285 -19.09 19.20 13.25
C LYS A 285 -19.57 20.42 14.01
N TYR A 286 -20.33 21.27 13.35
CA TYR A 286 -20.93 22.47 13.94
C TYR A 286 -22.24 22.13 14.65
N GLU A 287 -22.71 23.01 15.55
CA GLU A 287 -23.95 22.84 16.32
C GLU A 287 -25.19 22.66 15.44
N ASN A 288 -25.21 23.26 14.26
CA ASN A 288 -26.28 23.10 13.25
C ASN A 288 -26.22 21.75 12.50
N GLY A 289 -25.34 20.83 12.91
CA GLY A 289 -25.16 19.51 12.27
C GLY A 289 -24.33 19.53 10.99
N LEU A 290 -23.91 20.68 10.50
CA LEU A 290 -23.04 20.78 9.32
C LEU A 290 -21.64 20.23 9.66
N VAL A 291 -21.09 19.42 8.77
CA VAL A 291 -19.72 18.91 8.87
C VAL A 291 -18.86 19.62 7.82
N ARG A 292 -17.85 20.34 8.25
CA ARG A 292 -16.85 20.95 7.37
C ARG A 292 -15.52 20.24 7.50
N GLN A 293 -14.79 20.16 6.40
CA GLN A 293 -13.41 19.73 6.38
C GLN A 293 -12.52 20.97 6.48
N THR A 294 -11.60 20.95 7.42
CA THR A 294 -10.53 21.93 7.59
C THR A 294 -9.17 21.26 7.28
N VAL A 295 -8.16 22.06 7.01
CA VAL A 295 -6.81 21.64 6.67
C VAL A 295 -5.81 22.36 7.57
N LEU A 296 -4.72 21.69 7.92
CA LEU A 296 -3.62 22.29 8.68
C LEU A 296 -2.92 23.36 7.82
N ASP A 297 -2.81 24.55 8.34
CA ASP A 297 -1.89 25.57 7.84
C ASP A 297 -0.49 25.30 8.40
N ILE A 298 0.45 24.98 7.52
CA ILE A 298 1.81 24.57 7.91
C ILE A 298 2.57 25.73 8.58
N ASN A 299 2.28 26.98 8.19
CA ASN A 299 2.96 28.16 8.73
C ASN A 299 2.54 28.46 10.18
N THR A 300 1.24 28.33 10.46
CA THR A 300 0.68 28.69 11.76
C THR A 300 0.49 27.52 12.71
N GLY A 301 0.45 26.29 12.20
CA GLY A 301 0.10 25.09 12.95
C GLY A 301 -1.38 25.00 13.34
N LEU A 302 -2.23 25.88 12.83
CA LEU A 302 -3.67 25.92 13.10
C LEU A 302 -4.47 25.36 11.93
N TYR A 303 -5.70 24.90 12.19
CA TYR A 303 -6.59 24.45 11.12
C TYR A 303 -7.35 25.65 10.55
N ARG A 304 -7.44 25.71 9.22
CA ARG A 304 -8.21 26.66 8.45
C ARG A 304 -9.19 25.98 7.51
N ASP A 305 -10.13 26.72 6.94
CA ASP A 305 -10.98 26.21 5.89
C ASP A 305 -10.16 25.80 4.64
N VAL A 306 -10.58 24.73 3.97
CA VAL A 306 -10.00 24.29 2.70
C VAL A 306 -10.27 25.33 1.62
N ILE A 307 -9.25 25.69 0.86
CA ILE A 307 -9.37 26.63 -0.25
C ILE A 307 -9.84 25.85 -1.50
N PRO A 308 -10.91 26.30 -2.17
CA PRO A 308 -11.34 25.70 -3.43
C PRO A 308 -10.46 26.21 -4.59
N TYR A 309 -9.30 25.60 -4.75
CA TYR A 309 -8.37 25.97 -5.82
C TYR A 309 -8.97 25.71 -7.20
N VAL A 310 -8.78 26.68 -8.11
CA VAL A 310 -9.17 26.60 -9.52
C VAL A 310 -7.92 26.69 -10.39
N PHE A 311 -7.57 25.60 -11.05
CA PHE A 311 -6.44 25.57 -11.98
C PHE A 311 -6.95 25.32 -13.40
N PRO A 312 -6.79 26.30 -14.32
CA PRO A 312 -7.36 26.20 -15.67
C PRO A 312 -6.98 24.96 -16.46
N PHE A 313 -5.75 24.42 -16.23
CA PHE A 313 -5.34 23.17 -16.87
C PHE A 313 -6.12 21.97 -16.31
N ALA A 314 -6.26 21.89 -14.97
CA ALA A 314 -6.93 20.80 -14.29
C ALA A 314 -8.44 20.78 -14.60
N ASP A 315 -9.09 21.93 -14.64
CA ASP A 315 -10.52 22.02 -14.95
C ASP A 315 -10.81 21.64 -16.40
N LYS A 316 -9.94 22.04 -17.35
CA LYS A 316 -10.05 21.57 -18.74
C LYS A 316 -9.79 20.08 -18.85
N MET A 317 -8.77 19.55 -18.13
CA MET A 317 -8.48 18.14 -18.10
C MET A 317 -9.65 17.33 -17.55
N LYS A 318 -10.24 17.73 -16.42
CA LYS A 318 -11.44 17.13 -15.83
C LYS A 318 -12.63 17.13 -16.81
N LYS A 319 -12.84 18.24 -17.51
CA LYS A 319 -13.90 18.36 -18.53
C LYS A 319 -13.71 17.32 -19.63
N TYR A 320 -12.51 17.22 -20.23
CA TYR A 320 -12.23 16.25 -21.30
C TYR A 320 -12.30 14.80 -20.81
N ILE A 321 -11.87 14.51 -19.58
CA ILE A 321 -12.04 13.18 -18.96
C ILE A 321 -13.54 12.85 -18.84
N ALA A 322 -14.38 13.80 -18.42
CA ALA A 322 -15.83 13.60 -18.33
C ALA A 322 -16.50 13.35 -19.69
N GLU A 323 -15.95 13.93 -20.75
CA GLU A 323 -16.38 13.75 -22.15
C GLU A 323 -15.79 12.46 -22.77
N GLY A 324 -14.88 11.76 -22.10
CA GLY A 324 -14.16 10.58 -22.63
C GLY A 324 -13.02 10.91 -23.59
N ASP A 325 -12.67 12.19 -23.75
CA ASP A 325 -11.59 12.66 -24.62
C ASP A 325 -10.25 12.73 -23.85
N TYR A 326 -9.71 11.57 -23.55
CA TYR A 326 -8.46 11.45 -22.77
C TYR A 326 -7.26 12.05 -23.47
N GLN A 327 -7.22 11.98 -24.82
CA GLN A 327 -6.13 12.58 -25.58
C GLN A 327 -6.06 14.08 -25.34
N LYS A 328 -7.16 14.81 -25.52
CA LYS A 328 -7.20 16.26 -25.23
C LYS A 328 -6.92 16.56 -23.75
N ALA A 329 -7.34 15.69 -22.84
CA ALA A 329 -7.03 15.86 -21.42
C ALA A 329 -5.51 15.85 -21.18
N PHE A 330 -4.79 14.87 -21.73
CA PHE A 330 -3.33 14.79 -21.58
C PHE A 330 -2.59 15.88 -22.37
N GLU A 331 -3.06 16.28 -23.56
CA GLU A 331 -2.51 17.43 -24.29
C GLU A 331 -2.54 18.72 -23.43
N ARG A 332 -3.62 18.92 -22.63
CA ARG A 332 -3.71 20.06 -21.72
C ARG A 332 -2.70 20.04 -20.61
N LEU A 333 -2.34 18.87 -20.11
CA LEU A 333 -1.30 18.74 -19.10
C LEU A 333 0.08 18.94 -19.70
N VAL A 334 0.37 18.27 -20.82
CA VAL A 334 1.71 18.26 -21.43
C VAL A 334 2.11 19.63 -21.95
N ASN A 335 1.17 20.35 -22.59
CA ASN A 335 1.43 21.64 -23.24
C ASN A 335 1.15 22.88 -22.34
N ASN A 336 0.90 22.68 -21.04
CA ASN A 336 0.67 23.80 -20.12
C ASN A 336 1.94 24.13 -19.33
N HIS A 337 2.27 25.43 -19.25
CA HIS A 337 3.49 25.94 -18.59
C HIS A 337 3.19 26.68 -17.29
N SER A 338 1.99 26.50 -16.71
CA SER A 338 1.75 27.00 -15.35
C SER A 338 2.53 26.16 -14.33
N LEU A 339 2.90 26.77 -13.21
CA LEU A 339 3.64 26.11 -12.14
C LEU A 339 2.92 24.82 -11.67
N GLU A 340 1.59 24.86 -11.56
CA GLU A 340 0.79 23.73 -11.10
C GLU A 340 0.77 22.59 -12.12
N ALA A 341 0.75 22.90 -13.42
CA ALA A 341 0.87 21.88 -14.46
C ALA A 341 2.28 21.27 -14.51
N GLU A 342 3.31 22.05 -14.26
CA GLU A 342 4.70 21.57 -14.15
C GLU A 342 4.86 20.65 -12.94
N ILE A 343 4.32 21.03 -11.78
CA ILE A 343 4.28 20.16 -10.59
C ILE A 343 3.54 18.87 -10.91
N CYS A 344 2.38 18.94 -11.53
CA CYS A 344 1.59 17.76 -11.89
C CYS A 344 2.39 16.82 -12.83
N ARG A 345 3.01 17.36 -13.90
CA ARG A 345 3.86 16.59 -14.81
C ARG A 345 5.04 15.95 -14.10
N TYR A 346 5.76 16.72 -13.27
CA TYR A 346 6.86 16.20 -12.45
C TYR A 346 6.42 14.95 -11.69
N PHE A 347 5.33 15.02 -10.95
CA PHE A 347 4.85 13.89 -10.15
C PHE A 347 4.43 12.68 -10.99
N LEU A 348 3.77 12.88 -12.13
CA LEU A 348 3.35 11.75 -12.96
C LEU A 348 4.53 11.06 -13.64
N LEU A 349 5.51 11.83 -14.09
CA LEU A 349 6.71 11.31 -14.73
C LEU A 349 7.66 10.65 -13.73
N ASP A 350 7.87 11.26 -12.55
CA ASP A 350 8.67 10.66 -11.49
C ASP A 350 8.03 9.38 -10.97
N TYR A 351 6.69 9.33 -10.87
CA TYR A 351 5.96 8.12 -10.55
C TYR A 351 6.24 6.97 -11.53
N ILE A 352 6.27 7.25 -12.84
CA ILE A 352 6.64 6.24 -13.85
C ILE A 352 8.08 5.79 -13.62
N VAL A 353 9.02 6.73 -13.55
CA VAL A 353 10.45 6.44 -13.44
C VAL A 353 10.76 5.67 -12.16
N TYR A 354 10.25 6.16 -11.01
CA TYR A 354 10.52 5.50 -9.74
C TYR A 354 9.88 4.12 -9.64
N SER A 355 8.65 3.97 -10.16
CA SER A 355 7.98 2.66 -10.17
C SER A 355 8.77 1.61 -10.95
N LEU A 356 9.26 1.96 -12.15
CA LEU A 356 10.06 1.06 -12.96
C LEU A 356 11.42 0.75 -12.30
N TYR A 357 12.06 1.78 -11.73
CA TYR A 357 13.31 1.62 -10.99
C TYR A 357 13.15 0.67 -9.79
N ALA A 358 12.18 0.96 -8.92
CA ALA A 358 11.92 0.12 -7.75
C ALA A 358 11.55 -1.32 -8.14
N THR A 359 10.85 -1.49 -9.27
CA THR A 359 10.50 -2.83 -9.76
C THR A 359 11.72 -3.63 -10.22
N LYS A 360 12.71 -3.02 -10.86
CA LYS A 360 14.00 -3.69 -11.18
C LYS A 360 14.74 -4.14 -9.91
N GLU A 361 14.66 -3.36 -8.85
CA GLU A 361 15.29 -3.67 -7.56
C GLU A 361 14.57 -4.81 -6.82
N VAL A 362 13.23 -4.71 -6.70
CA VAL A 362 12.41 -5.50 -5.78
C VAL A 362 11.54 -6.54 -6.47
N GLY A 363 11.08 -6.27 -7.70
CA GLY A 363 10.24 -7.18 -8.47
C GLY A 363 11.03 -8.28 -9.20
N TYR A 364 10.28 -9.15 -9.85
CA TYR A 364 10.82 -10.16 -10.77
C TYR A 364 10.42 -9.90 -12.22
N THR A 365 9.38 -9.13 -12.45
CA THR A 365 8.92 -8.73 -13.78
C THR A 365 8.51 -7.25 -13.77
N ILE A 366 8.63 -6.58 -14.91
CA ILE A 366 8.30 -5.15 -14.99
C ILE A 366 6.80 -4.87 -14.77
N GLU A 367 5.95 -5.82 -15.11
CA GLU A 367 4.51 -5.76 -14.94
C GLU A 367 4.09 -5.74 -13.45
N ALA A 368 5.00 -6.13 -12.54
CA ALA A 368 4.77 -6.08 -11.10
C ALA A 368 4.43 -4.66 -10.63
N ALA A 369 5.04 -3.62 -11.21
CA ALA A 369 4.70 -2.22 -10.93
C ALA A 369 3.21 -1.93 -11.15
N ASP A 370 2.67 -2.43 -12.27
CA ASP A 370 1.27 -2.24 -12.61
C ASP A 370 0.34 -2.97 -11.63
N ASP A 371 0.65 -4.24 -11.35
CA ASP A 371 -0.17 -5.04 -10.46
C ASP A 371 -0.23 -4.46 -9.04
N VAL A 372 0.90 -4.02 -8.48
CA VAL A 372 0.91 -3.47 -7.12
C VAL A 372 0.17 -2.14 -7.02
N MET A 373 0.28 -1.28 -8.03
CA MET A 373 -0.38 0.03 -7.99
C MET A 373 -1.86 -0.04 -8.32
N ALA A 374 -2.25 -0.89 -9.28
CA ALA A 374 -3.66 -1.11 -9.62
C ALA A 374 -4.44 -1.73 -8.45
N THR A 375 -3.89 -2.75 -7.80
CA THR A 375 -4.65 -3.62 -6.89
C THR A 375 -4.37 -3.38 -5.41
N GLY A 376 -3.28 -2.65 -5.08
CA GLY A 376 -2.92 -2.27 -3.73
C GLY A 376 -3.21 -0.81 -3.38
N PHE A 377 -3.23 0.09 -4.39
CA PHE A 377 -3.48 1.52 -4.20
C PHE A 377 -4.69 2.04 -4.97
N ASN A 378 -5.20 1.26 -5.93
CA ASN A 378 -6.22 1.70 -6.88
C ASN A 378 -5.80 3.00 -7.61
N TRP A 379 -4.53 3.05 -8.01
CA TRP A 379 -3.93 4.12 -8.81
C TRP A 379 -3.73 3.65 -10.24
N CYS A 380 -3.71 4.59 -11.18
CA CYS A 380 -3.35 4.29 -12.56
C CYS A 380 -1.97 3.62 -12.58
N PRO A 381 -1.88 2.39 -13.12
CA PRO A 381 -0.62 1.66 -13.14
C PRO A 381 0.46 2.41 -13.93
N PRO A 382 1.75 2.28 -13.55
CA PRO A 382 2.83 3.06 -14.16
C PRO A 382 2.99 2.85 -15.68
N LEU A 383 2.88 1.60 -16.16
CA LEU A 383 2.93 1.31 -17.60
C LEU A 383 1.69 1.84 -18.33
N ALA A 384 0.51 1.75 -17.69
CA ALA A 384 -0.71 2.34 -18.22
C ALA A 384 -0.64 3.88 -18.26
N MET A 385 -0.01 4.52 -17.26
CA MET A 385 0.27 5.96 -17.25
C MET A 385 1.24 6.34 -18.37
N TYR A 386 2.29 5.56 -18.56
CA TYR A 386 3.22 5.73 -19.67
C TYR A 386 2.49 5.67 -21.02
N GLN A 387 1.63 4.66 -21.23
CA GLN A 387 0.81 4.55 -22.44
C GLN A 387 -0.12 5.75 -22.64
N ALA A 388 -0.77 6.23 -21.56
CA ALA A 388 -1.64 7.39 -21.62
C ALA A 388 -0.90 8.64 -22.13
N LEU A 389 0.28 8.93 -21.58
CA LEU A 389 1.11 10.06 -22.00
C LEU A 389 1.69 9.86 -23.40
N SER A 390 2.00 8.63 -23.81
CA SER A 390 2.50 8.31 -25.15
C SER A 390 1.50 8.61 -26.27
N THR A 391 0.22 8.82 -25.96
CA THR A 391 -0.79 9.23 -26.96
C THR A 391 -0.61 10.67 -27.42
N VAL A 392 0.15 11.48 -26.67
CA VAL A 392 0.27 12.96 -26.90
C VAL A 392 1.69 13.48 -26.90
N ALA A 393 2.67 12.68 -26.47
CA ALA A 393 4.07 13.10 -26.40
C ALA A 393 5.04 11.91 -26.50
N ASP A 394 6.29 12.19 -26.88
CA ASP A 394 7.40 11.27 -26.70
C ASP A 394 7.81 11.26 -25.23
N VAL A 395 7.39 10.21 -24.50
CA VAL A 395 7.55 10.14 -23.04
C VAL A 395 9.01 10.17 -22.60
N PRO A 396 9.98 9.50 -23.27
CA PRO A 396 11.40 9.63 -22.95
C PRO A 396 11.90 11.07 -23.00
N THR A 397 11.52 11.83 -24.03
CA THR A 397 11.85 13.26 -24.15
C THR A 397 11.20 14.06 -23.03
N LEU A 398 9.90 13.81 -22.76
CA LEU A 398 9.18 14.51 -21.71
C LEU A 398 9.81 14.28 -20.33
N ILE A 399 10.30 13.07 -20.05
CA ILE A 399 11.03 12.74 -18.81
C ILE A 399 12.32 13.56 -18.74
N ARG A 400 13.13 13.60 -19.80
CA ARG A 400 14.41 14.34 -19.80
C ARG A 400 14.21 15.83 -19.58
N GLU A 401 13.18 16.40 -20.14
CA GLU A 401 12.86 17.83 -20.01
C GLU A 401 12.35 18.19 -18.60
N ASN A 402 11.55 17.34 -17.98
CA ASN A 402 10.89 17.64 -16.71
C ASN A 402 11.62 17.06 -15.49
N LEU A 403 12.48 16.04 -15.66
CA LEU A 403 13.22 15.37 -14.58
C LEU A 403 14.75 15.40 -14.77
N PRO A 404 15.38 16.55 -15.08
CA PRO A 404 16.82 16.60 -15.42
C PRO A 404 17.72 16.10 -14.28
N ASN A 405 17.31 16.26 -13.02
CA ASN A 405 18.08 15.79 -11.87
C ASN A 405 17.97 14.28 -11.66
N VAL A 406 16.83 13.66 -11.98
CA VAL A 406 16.66 12.21 -11.97
C VAL A 406 17.49 11.58 -13.10
N CYS A 407 17.47 12.17 -14.30
CA CYS A 407 18.23 11.71 -15.47
C CYS A 407 19.76 11.72 -15.27
N LYS A 408 20.27 12.52 -14.32
CA LYS A 408 21.69 12.47 -13.90
C LYS A 408 22.04 11.25 -13.05
N LYS A 409 21.04 10.63 -12.41
CA LYS A 409 21.20 9.52 -11.48
C LYS A 409 20.72 8.18 -12.04
N VAL A 410 19.82 8.22 -13.02
CA VAL A 410 19.17 7.03 -13.61
C VAL A 410 19.37 7.06 -15.14
N ASN A 411 19.80 5.94 -15.70
CA ASN A 411 19.83 5.76 -17.15
C ASN A 411 18.41 5.50 -17.66
N ILE A 412 17.76 6.56 -18.15
CA ILE A 412 16.36 6.52 -18.60
C ILE A 412 16.17 5.60 -19.80
N ASP A 413 17.12 5.56 -20.75
CA ASP A 413 17.01 4.71 -21.93
C ASP A 413 17.03 3.22 -21.55
N GLU A 414 17.90 2.83 -20.65
CA GLU A 414 17.97 1.47 -20.11
C GLU A 414 16.72 1.12 -19.29
N LEU A 415 16.23 2.07 -18.49
CA LEU A 415 15.03 1.85 -17.69
C LEU A 415 13.80 1.65 -18.57
N LEU A 416 13.64 2.43 -19.61
CA LEU A 416 12.49 2.39 -20.50
C LEU A 416 12.58 1.30 -21.59
N ALA A 417 13.74 0.70 -21.82
CA ALA A 417 13.92 -0.37 -22.80
C ALA A 417 13.06 -1.62 -22.47
N GLU A 418 12.71 -1.82 -21.20
CA GLU A 418 11.89 -2.94 -20.75
C GLU A 418 10.38 -2.63 -20.70
N VAL A 419 9.97 -1.41 -21.01
CA VAL A 419 8.55 -1.01 -21.00
C VAL A 419 7.75 -1.85 -22.00
N LYS A 420 6.67 -2.41 -21.51
CA LYS A 420 5.71 -3.22 -22.26
C LYS A 420 4.31 -2.62 -22.17
N PRO A 421 3.42 -2.97 -23.10
CA PRO A 421 2.02 -2.59 -22.99
C PRO A 421 1.41 -3.07 -21.68
N SER A 422 0.72 -2.18 -20.96
CA SER A 422 -0.03 -2.52 -19.77
C SER A 422 -1.26 -3.38 -20.11
N LYS A 423 -1.59 -4.34 -19.27
CA LYS A 423 -2.87 -5.04 -19.32
C LYS A 423 -4.04 -4.23 -18.75
N TYR A 424 -3.74 -3.12 -18.10
CA TYR A 424 -4.73 -2.24 -17.48
C TYR A 424 -5.10 -1.09 -18.41
N ASP A 425 -6.38 -0.79 -18.51
CA ASP A 425 -6.87 0.37 -19.24
C ASP A 425 -6.76 1.61 -18.32
N TYR A 426 -5.87 2.54 -18.68
CA TYR A 426 -5.66 3.76 -17.91
C TYR A 426 -6.95 4.59 -17.72
N ARG A 427 -7.90 4.54 -18.67
CA ARG A 427 -9.15 5.29 -18.62
C ARG A 427 -10.01 4.98 -17.40
N LEU A 428 -9.86 3.80 -16.82
CA LEU A 428 -10.59 3.37 -15.63
C LEU A 428 -10.15 4.11 -14.35
N TYR A 429 -8.99 4.74 -14.37
CA TYR A 429 -8.38 5.36 -13.20
C TYR A 429 -8.52 6.88 -13.17
N PHE A 430 -8.58 7.53 -14.33
CA PHE A 430 -8.77 8.98 -14.42
C PHE A 430 -10.24 9.34 -14.22
N LYS A 431 -10.51 10.19 -13.25
CA LYS A 431 -11.88 10.62 -12.88
C LYS A 431 -11.96 12.13 -12.88
N SER A 432 -13.06 12.66 -13.45
CA SER A 432 -13.29 14.10 -13.50
C SER A 432 -13.47 14.76 -12.13
N GLY A 433 -13.65 13.95 -11.06
CA GLY A 433 -14.05 14.46 -9.75
C GLY A 433 -15.54 14.87 -9.74
N ARG A 434 -16.22 14.66 -8.64
CA ARG A 434 -17.53 15.27 -8.37
C ARG A 434 -17.33 16.54 -7.60
#